data_10da05906a7dbcbdcd0b8139489ea424
#
_entry.id   10da05906a7dbcbdcd0b8139489ea424
#
_cell.length_a   1.000
_cell.length_b   1.000
_cell.length_c   1.000
_cell.angle_alpha   90.00
_cell.angle_beta   90.00
_cell.angle_gamma   90.00
#
_symmetry.space_group_name_H-M   'P 1'
#
loop_
_entity.id
_entity.type
_entity.pdbx_description
1 polymer ?
#
loop_
_entity_poly.entity_id
_entity_poly.type
_entity_poly.pdbx_seq_one_letter_code
_entity_poly.pdbx_strand_id
1 'polypeptide(L)'
;MERKRSYLKVWQCLFLLALMFPVFGFAQTIQVNGTVLDASGESVIGASVLEKGTTNGVITDLDGKFQLEVSAKGTLQISYVGFQTQEIPVNNKKVFNITLKEDSEMLEEVIVVGYGTMKKSDMTGAISSVDTEELVKRATTNPAEALQGKIAGVNIMKSGGNAGAGVSVKIRGVKSFGDNEPLYIIDGFPGDINSVNPVDIQSMEVLKDGAAAAIYGSVAANGVVIITTKNGKKGETHIDFNTYLSFTNVAKKLELVNAEQYKSLIKTMYENAGKADKVPVYCNTDTGVDTGWQDEMMRSGFAQNYMFSVRGGGETAQYSVSYNHADEKGIFLGNNFRQDNARMKLHMSKYIFDVDANLSFRYTKSKQPTYSLREVYNVSPLVPVYDEDEKYGFGLTSSQVSFQNWRID
;
A
#
# COMPACT_ATOMS: atom_id res chain seq x y z
N MET A 1 18.74 68.80 -1.90
CA MET A 1 18.29 67.74 -2.84
C MET A 1 17.75 66.45 -2.13
N GLU A 2 18.01 66.22 -0.89
CA GLU A 2 17.58 64.99 -0.18
C GLU A 2 16.10 64.92 0.19
N ARG A 3 15.43 66.02 0.46
CA ARG A 3 13.98 65.99 0.83
C ARG A 3 13.04 65.51 -0.27
N LYS A 4 13.38 65.69 -1.56
CA LYS A 4 12.53 65.23 -2.70
C LYS A 4 12.62 63.69 -2.90
N ARG A 5 13.74 63.04 -2.54
CA ARG A 5 13.89 61.58 -2.66
C ARG A 5 13.11 60.81 -1.60
N SER A 6 12.88 61.39 -0.43
CA SER A 6 12.10 60.76 0.64
C SER A 6 10.61 60.67 0.30
N TYR A 7 10.02 61.68 -0.29
CA TYR A 7 8.62 61.66 -0.69
C TYR A 7 8.34 60.66 -1.83
N LEU A 8 9.30 60.48 -2.74
CA LEU A 8 9.15 59.52 -3.84
C LEU A 8 9.11 58.09 -3.31
N LYS A 9 9.93 57.75 -2.29
CA LYS A 9 9.93 56.42 -1.65
C LYS A 9 8.64 56.16 -0.85
N VAL A 10 8.12 57.19 -0.16
CA VAL A 10 6.84 57.06 0.57
C VAL A 10 5.68 56.85 -0.40
N TRP A 11 5.66 57.57 -1.52
CA TRP A 11 4.65 57.38 -2.58
C TRP A 11 4.74 56.02 -3.26
N GLN A 12 5.93 55.49 -3.47
CA GLN A 12 6.13 54.12 -3.99
C GLN A 12 5.65 53.05 -2.99
N CYS A 13 5.89 53.24 -1.69
CA CYS A 13 5.39 52.32 -0.66
C CYS A 13 3.85 52.39 -0.54
N LEU A 14 3.25 53.57 -0.64
CA LEU A 14 1.80 53.75 -0.65
C LEU A 14 1.14 53.14 -1.89
N PHE A 15 1.79 53.23 -3.05
CA PHE A 15 1.30 52.63 -4.29
C PHE A 15 1.40 51.12 -4.26
N LEU A 16 2.49 50.54 -3.67
CA LEU A 16 2.62 49.12 -3.43
C LEU A 16 1.62 48.61 -2.37
N LEU A 17 1.33 49.41 -1.35
CA LEU A 17 0.32 49.06 -0.35
C LEU A 17 -1.10 49.11 -0.92
N ALA A 18 -1.40 50.00 -1.85
CA ALA A 18 -2.69 50.07 -2.56
C ALA A 18 -2.90 48.90 -3.53
N LEU A 19 -1.82 48.32 -4.08
CA LEU A 19 -1.87 47.12 -4.92
C LEU A 19 -2.11 45.83 -4.13
N MET A 20 -1.90 45.87 -2.83
CA MET A 20 -2.13 44.72 -1.92
C MET A 20 -3.57 44.65 -1.38
N PHE A 21 -4.42 45.62 -1.66
CA PHE A 21 -5.84 45.50 -1.34
C PHE A 21 -6.47 44.52 -2.34
N PRO A 22 -6.89 43.32 -1.90
CA PRO A 22 -7.67 42.46 -2.78
C PRO A 22 -8.98 43.20 -3.08
N VAL A 23 -9.25 43.40 -4.34
CA VAL A 23 -10.58 43.86 -4.80
C VAL A 23 -11.53 42.70 -4.43
N PHE A 24 -12.20 42.83 -3.32
CA PHE A 24 -13.34 41.96 -2.98
C PHE A 24 -14.43 42.26 -4.02
N GLY A 25 -14.39 41.54 -5.12
CA GLY A 25 -15.52 41.47 -6.04
C GLY A 25 -16.70 40.88 -5.27
N PHE A 26 -17.71 41.69 -4.98
CA PHE A 26 -18.98 41.20 -4.49
C PHE A 26 -19.55 40.29 -5.58
N ALA A 27 -19.41 38.96 -5.41
CA ALA A 27 -20.13 38.03 -6.23
C ALA A 27 -21.63 38.25 -5.97
N GLN A 28 -22.36 38.69 -6.99
CA GLN A 28 -23.82 38.83 -6.91
C GLN A 28 -24.40 37.40 -6.69
N THR A 29 -24.85 37.14 -5.48
CA THR A 29 -25.57 35.88 -5.16
C THR A 29 -27.03 36.05 -5.54
N ILE A 30 -27.61 34.99 -6.06
CA ILE A 30 -29.02 34.88 -6.38
C ILE A 30 -29.57 33.63 -5.70
N GLN A 31 -30.83 33.69 -5.30
CA GLN A 31 -31.54 32.54 -4.82
C GLN A 31 -32.10 31.75 -5.99
N VAL A 32 -31.71 30.47 -6.04
CA VAL A 32 -32.19 29.51 -7.02
C VAL A 32 -33.06 28.44 -6.37
N ASN A 33 -34.13 28.07 -7.00
CA ASN A 33 -35.03 26.99 -6.57
C ASN A 33 -35.16 26.00 -7.72
N GLY A 34 -35.45 24.75 -7.39
CA GLY A 34 -35.69 23.77 -8.43
C GLY A 34 -36.28 22.48 -7.92
N THR A 35 -36.55 21.59 -8.85
CA THR A 35 -37.02 20.23 -8.57
C THR A 35 -36.12 19.26 -9.31
N VAL A 36 -35.72 18.21 -8.65
CA VAL A 36 -34.91 17.11 -9.19
C VAL A 36 -35.81 15.89 -9.36
N LEU A 37 -35.95 15.42 -10.58
CA LEU A 37 -36.73 14.27 -10.95
C LEU A 37 -35.83 13.18 -11.57
N ASP A 38 -36.28 11.96 -11.57
CA ASP A 38 -35.68 10.88 -12.36
C ASP A 38 -36.21 10.82 -13.79
N ALA A 39 -35.77 9.86 -14.59
CA ALA A 39 -36.21 9.66 -15.96
C ALA A 39 -37.68 9.22 -16.05
N SER A 40 -38.27 8.67 -14.97
CA SER A 40 -39.69 8.26 -14.88
C SER A 40 -40.59 9.43 -14.46
N GLY A 41 -40.00 10.55 -14.01
CA GLY A 41 -40.71 11.73 -13.50
C GLY A 41 -41.00 11.65 -12.01
N GLU A 42 -40.40 10.70 -11.28
CA GLU A 42 -40.50 10.62 -9.82
C GLU A 42 -39.51 11.57 -9.15
N SER A 43 -39.88 12.10 -7.97
CA SER A 43 -39.06 13.04 -7.21
C SER A 43 -37.83 12.34 -6.61
N VAL A 44 -36.62 12.85 -6.86
CA VAL A 44 -35.37 12.32 -6.27
C VAL A 44 -35.15 12.98 -4.92
N ILE A 45 -35.39 12.23 -3.85
CA ILE A 45 -35.26 12.67 -2.46
C ILE A 45 -33.80 12.51 -2.01
N GLY A 46 -33.22 13.55 -1.36
CA GLY A 46 -31.87 13.50 -0.82
C GLY A 46 -30.77 13.69 -1.87
N ALA A 47 -31.08 14.12 -3.10
CA ALA A 47 -30.08 14.50 -4.07
C ALA A 47 -29.26 15.71 -3.57
N SER A 48 -27.96 15.63 -3.73
CA SER A 48 -27.04 16.72 -3.37
C SER A 48 -26.98 17.77 -4.48
N VAL A 49 -27.26 19.02 -4.14
CA VAL A 49 -27.17 20.18 -5.04
C VAL A 49 -26.11 21.14 -4.47
N LEU A 50 -24.96 21.25 -5.13
CA LEU A 50 -23.81 22.03 -4.70
C LEU A 50 -23.48 23.13 -5.72
N GLU A 51 -22.98 24.25 -5.26
CA GLU A 51 -22.28 25.20 -6.13
C GLU A 51 -20.85 24.69 -6.39
N LYS A 52 -20.54 24.36 -7.65
CA LYS A 52 -19.28 23.75 -8.05
C LYS A 52 -18.07 24.55 -7.57
N GLY A 53 -17.13 23.87 -6.91
CA GLY A 53 -15.90 24.46 -6.37
C GLY A 53 -16.07 25.16 -5.01
N THR A 54 -17.23 25.01 -4.36
CA THR A 54 -17.49 25.53 -3.02
C THR A 54 -18.05 24.43 -2.11
N THR A 55 -18.22 24.74 -0.81
CA THR A 55 -18.94 23.88 0.16
C THR A 55 -20.40 24.29 0.31
N ASN A 56 -20.89 25.23 -0.53
CA ASN A 56 -22.23 25.75 -0.48
C ASN A 56 -23.19 24.78 -1.20
N GLY A 57 -24.09 24.15 -0.46
CA GLY A 57 -25.02 23.18 -1.04
C GLY A 57 -26.16 22.79 -0.10
N VAL A 58 -27.15 22.14 -0.68
CA VAL A 58 -28.33 21.60 0.02
C VAL A 58 -28.65 20.21 -0.52
N ILE A 59 -29.51 19.47 0.19
CA ILE A 59 -30.12 18.24 -0.30
C ILE A 59 -31.60 18.49 -0.65
N THR A 60 -32.13 17.75 -1.62
CA THR A 60 -33.54 17.82 -2.01
C THR A 60 -34.46 17.25 -0.93
N ASP A 61 -35.65 17.84 -0.77
CA ASP A 61 -36.68 17.41 0.15
C ASP A 61 -37.51 16.20 -0.36
N LEU A 62 -38.59 15.86 0.33
CA LEU A 62 -39.50 14.74 0.00
C LEU A 62 -40.20 14.89 -1.35
N ASP A 63 -40.34 16.12 -1.86
CA ASP A 63 -40.90 16.44 -3.15
C ASP A 63 -39.83 16.61 -4.24
N GLY A 64 -38.53 16.32 -3.92
CA GLY A 64 -37.40 16.54 -4.80
C GLY A 64 -37.02 18.02 -4.98
N LYS A 65 -37.57 18.93 -4.15
CA LYS A 65 -37.32 20.37 -4.24
C LYS A 65 -36.08 20.80 -3.50
N PHE A 66 -35.40 21.85 -4.02
CA PHE A 66 -34.27 22.48 -3.35
C PHE A 66 -34.34 23.99 -3.47
N GLN A 67 -33.66 24.68 -2.55
CA GLN A 67 -33.47 26.11 -2.55
C GLN A 67 -32.07 26.44 -2.06
N LEU A 68 -31.29 27.18 -2.86
CA LEU A 68 -29.88 27.48 -2.60
C LEU A 68 -29.55 28.89 -3.05
N GLU A 69 -28.73 29.59 -2.27
CA GLU A 69 -28.12 30.86 -2.68
C GLU A 69 -26.79 30.59 -3.36
N VAL A 70 -26.62 31.01 -4.60
CA VAL A 70 -25.44 30.74 -5.39
C VAL A 70 -24.97 31.99 -6.18
N SER A 71 -23.75 31.97 -6.64
CA SER A 71 -23.25 33.01 -7.54
C SER A 71 -24.06 33.04 -8.86
N ALA A 72 -24.43 34.25 -9.29
CA ALA A 72 -25.20 34.45 -10.54
C ALA A 72 -24.49 33.86 -11.79
N LYS A 73 -23.18 33.69 -11.75
CA LYS A 73 -22.32 33.07 -12.78
C LYS A 73 -21.80 31.67 -12.37
N GLY A 74 -22.29 31.14 -11.26
CA GLY A 74 -21.87 29.80 -10.74
C GLY A 74 -22.40 28.66 -11.61
N THR A 75 -22.01 27.46 -11.25
CA THR A 75 -22.49 26.20 -11.83
C THR A 75 -23.04 25.32 -10.71
N LEU A 76 -24.26 24.84 -10.86
CA LEU A 76 -24.82 23.84 -9.96
C LEU A 76 -24.29 22.47 -10.35
N GLN A 77 -23.85 21.71 -9.37
CA GLN A 77 -23.48 20.32 -9.50
C GLN A 77 -24.50 19.48 -8.73
N ILE A 78 -25.24 18.64 -9.45
CA ILE A 78 -26.29 17.81 -8.88
C ILE A 78 -25.83 16.36 -8.95
N SER A 79 -25.85 15.67 -7.80
CA SER A 79 -25.44 14.28 -7.70
C SER A 79 -26.37 13.48 -6.79
N TYR A 80 -26.62 12.23 -7.17
CA TYR A 80 -27.36 11.27 -6.37
C TYR A 80 -26.85 9.85 -6.65
N VAL A 81 -26.93 8.96 -5.67
CA VAL A 81 -26.45 7.57 -5.81
C VAL A 81 -27.27 6.87 -6.89
N GLY A 82 -26.59 6.29 -7.88
CA GLY A 82 -27.24 5.61 -9.01
C GLY A 82 -27.61 6.52 -10.19
N PHE A 83 -27.22 7.79 -10.16
CA PHE A 83 -27.47 8.74 -11.25
C PHE A 83 -26.20 9.47 -11.69
N GLN A 84 -26.14 9.83 -12.96
CA GLN A 84 -25.05 10.63 -13.52
C GLN A 84 -25.03 12.03 -12.92
N THR A 85 -23.86 12.44 -12.43
CA THR A 85 -23.67 13.81 -11.93
C THR A 85 -23.88 14.80 -13.07
N GLN A 86 -24.77 15.79 -12.88
CA GLN A 86 -25.04 16.83 -13.87
C GLN A 86 -24.49 18.16 -13.40
N GLU A 87 -23.91 18.93 -14.34
CA GLU A 87 -23.42 20.29 -14.13
C GLU A 87 -24.25 21.27 -14.95
N ILE A 88 -24.88 22.21 -14.29
CA ILE A 88 -25.78 23.16 -14.92
C ILE A 88 -25.34 24.61 -14.60
N PRO A 89 -24.96 25.42 -15.59
CA PRO A 89 -24.61 26.81 -15.36
C PRO A 89 -25.85 27.63 -14.94
N VAL A 90 -25.68 28.43 -13.91
CA VAL A 90 -26.79 29.23 -13.31
C VAL A 90 -27.26 30.33 -14.26
N ASN A 91 -26.35 31.09 -14.89
CA ASN A 91 -26.63 32.10 -15.90
C ASN A 91 -27.81 33.04 -15.53
N ASN A 92 -27.87 33.51 -14.29
CA ASN A 92 -28.96 34.36 -13.75
C ASN A 92 -30.36 33.66 -13.74
N LYS A 93 -30.48 32.39 -14.04
CA LYS A 93 -31.72 31.65 -13.98
C LYS A 93 -32.07 31.34 -12.53
N LYS A 94 -33.35 31.51 -12.14
CA LYS A 94 -33.81 31.33 -10.75
C LYS A 94 -34.55 30.02 -10.51
N VAL A 95 -35.06 29.38 -11.56
CA VAL A 95 -35.83 28.15 -11.43
C VAL A 95 -35.23 27.06 -12.32
N PHE A 96 -35.04 25.88 -11.74
CA PHE A 96 -34.42 24.73 -12.41
C PHE A 96 -35.34 23.50 -12.28
N ASN A 97 -35.67 22.90 -13.40
CA ASN A 97 -36.26 21.54 -13.43
C ASN A 97 -35.17 20.62 -13.99
N ILE A 98 -34.72 19.71 -13.16
CA ILE A 98 -33.56 18.87 -13.44
C ILE A 98 -34.02 17.43 -13.50
N THR A 99 -33.79 16.76 -14.62
CA THR A 99 -34.04 15.33 -14.75
C THR A 99 -32.70 14.61 -14.72
N LEU A 100 -32.46 13.84 -13.69
CA LEU A 100 -31.26 13.01 -13.59
C LEU A 100 -31.41 11.79 -14.50
N LYS A 101 -30.36 11.47 -15.21
CA LYS A 101 -30.26 10.23 -15.96
C LYS A 101 -29.69 9.16 -15.04
N GLU A 102 -30.29 8.00 -15.04
CA GLU A 102 -29.73 6.85 -14.39
C GLU A 102 -28.30 6.63 -14.89
N ASP A 103 -27.39 6.43 -13.96
CA ASP A 103 -26.04 6.04 -14.30
C ASP A 103 -26.10 4.56 -14.70
N SER A 104 -26.42 4.31 -15.96
CA SER A 104 -26.35 2.97 -16.54
C SER A 104 -24.89 2.47 -16.64
N GLU A 105 -23.92 3.33 -16.32
CA GLU A 105 -22.54 2.97 -15.98
C GLU A 105 -22.35 2.78 -14.46
N MET A 106 -23.39 2.52 -13.64
CA MET A 106 -23.14 1.65 -12.50
C MET A 106 -22.56 0.39 -13.11
N LEU A 107 -21.25 0.36 -13.16
CA LEU A 107 -20.44 -0.81 -13.48
C LEU A 107 -21.06 -1.94 -12.68
N GLU A 108 -21.92 -2.73 -13.32
CA GLU A 108 -22.26 -4.02 -12.80
C GLU A 108 -20.90 -4.64 -12.57
N GLU A 109 -20.51 -4.76 -11.32
CA GLU A 109 -19.19 -5.24 -10.92
C GLU A 109 -19.05 -6.64 -11.51
N VAL A 110 -18.50 -6.66 -12.72
CA VAL A 110 -18.32 -7.86 -13.52
C VAL A 110 -17.00 -8.47 -13.08
N ILE A 111 -17.10 -9.61 -12.46
CA ILE A 111 -15.92 -10.38 -12.05
C ILE A 111 -15.55 -11.33 -13.18
N VAL A 112 -14.29 -11.32 -13.60
CA VAL A 112 -13.77 -12.31 -14.53
C VAL A 112 -13.63 -13.63 -13.79
N VAL A 113 -14.47 -14.61 -14.08
CA VAL A 113 -14.51 -15.91 -13.42
C VAL A 113 -14.19 -16.99 -14.44
N GLY A 114 -13.07 -17.67 -14.27
CA GLY A 114 -12.65 -18.75 -15.17
C GLY A 114 -12.48 -18.25 -16.60
N TYR A 115 -13.27 -18.77 -17.50
CA TYR A 115 -13.23 -18.44 -18.94
C TYR A 115 -14.30 -17.44 -19.37
N GLY A 116 -14.94 -16.73 -18.42
CA GLY A 116 -16.01 -15.77 -18.73
C GLY A 116 -16.15 -14.68 -17.67
N THR A 117 -16.99 -13.72 -17.98
CA THR A 117 -17.37 -12.66 -17.04
C THR A 117 -18.74 -13.00 -16.43
N MET A 118 -18.85 -12.97 -15.09
CA MET A 118 -20.12 -13.13 -14.38
C MET A 118 -20.38 -11.88 -13.54
N LYS A 119 -21.66 -11.53 -13.40
CA LYS A 119 -22.07 -10.47 -12.49
C LYS A 119 -21.84 -10.94 -11.05
N LYS A 120 -21.32 -10.07 -10.21
CA LYS A 120 -21.10 -10.36 -8.77
C LYS A 120 -22.40 -10.80 -8.09
N SER A 121 -23.54 -10.23 -8.52
CA SER A 121 -24.88 -10.60 -8.05
C SER A 121 -25.27 -12.04 -8.36
N ASP A 122 -24.73 -12.63 -9.42
CA ASP A 122 -25.12 -13.96 -9.91
C ASP A 122 -24.30 -15.08 -9.24
N MET A 123 -23.31 -14.72 -8.44
CA MET A 123 -22.48 -15.67 -7.71
C MET A 123 -23.10 -16.02 -6.36
N THR A 124 -23.60 -17.23 -6.21
CA THR A 124 -24.25 -17.74 -4.99
C THR A 124 -23.28 -18.17 -3.87
N GLY A 125 -21.97 -17.96 -4.04
CA GLY A 125 -20.95 -18.37 -3.07
C GLY A 125 -20.55 -17.27 -2.08
N ALA A 126 -19.86 -17.66 -0.98
CA ALA A 126 -19.29 -16.70 -0.01
C ALA A 126 -18.08 -15.97 -0.62
N ILE A 127 -18.33 -14.89 -1.31
CA ILE A 127 -17.32 -14.01 -1.91
C ILE A 127 -17.14 -12.80 -0.99
N SER A 128 -15.89 -12.41 -0.80
CA SER A 128 -15.55 -11.15 -0.14
C SER A 128 -14.67 -10.34 -1.06
N SER A 129 -15.05 -9.09 -1.30
CA SER A 129 -14.27 -8.16 -2.11
C SER A 129 -13.62 -7.09 -1.23
N VAL A 130 -12.49 -6.58 -1.68
CA VAL A 130 -11.77 -5.44 -1.10
C VAL A 130 -11.42 -4.50 -2.23
N ASP A 131 -11.80 -3.24 -2.07
CA ASP A 131 -11.56 -2.19 -3.04
C ASP A 131 -10.14 -1.62 -2.97
N THR A 132 -9.70 -1.01 -4.07
CA THR A 132 -8.37 -0.39 -4.19
C THR A 132 -8.04 0.56 -3.07
N GLU A 133 -8.98 1.44 -2.69
CA GLU A 133 -8.74 2.46 -1.65
C GLU A 133 -8.33 1.84 -0.32
N GLU A 134 -8.92 0.69 0.01
CA GLU A 134 -8.58 -0.05 1.22
C GLU A 134 -7.21 -0.74 1.13
N LEU A 135 -6.81 -1.19 -0.06
CA LEU A 135 -5.51 -1.83 -0.28
C LEU A 135 -4.35 -0.84 -0.19
N VAL A 136 -4.52 0.36 -0.73
CA VAL A 136 -3.47 1.39 -0.80
C VAL A 136 -3.23 2.09 0.54
N LYS A 137 -4.19 2.07 1.47
CA LYS A 137 -4.01 2.66 2.82
C LYS A 137 -2.82 2.08 3.60
N ARG A 138 -2.41 0.87 3.27
CA ARG A 138 -1.23 0.24 3.88
C ARG A 138 -0.04 0.37 2.93
N ALA A 139 1.02 1.04 3.38
CA ALA A 139 2.27 1.14 2.65
C ALA A 139 3.00 -0.22 2.65
N THR A 140 2.70 -1.05 1.66
CA THR A 140 3.33 -2.36 1.46
C THR A 140 3.56 -2.62 -0.02
N THR A 141 4.59 -3.39 -0.35
CA THR A 141 4.86 -3.87 -1.71
C THR A 141 4.13 -5.16 -2.04
N ASN A 142 3.58 -5.84 -1.03
CA ASN A 142 2.94 -7.14 -1.18
C ASN A 142 1.42 -7.02 -1.10
N PRO A 143 0.66 -7.33 -2.18
CA PRO A 143 -0.80 -7.25 -2.18
C PRO A 143 -1.47 -8.16 -1.13
N ALA A 144 -0.89 -9.32 -0.85
CA ALA A 144 -1.41 -10.20 0.19
C ALA A 144 -1.35 -9.55 1.58
N GLU A 145 -0.26 -8.83 1.87
CA GLU A 145 -0.12 -8.10 3.14
C GLU A 145 -1.15 -6.96 3.26
N ALA A 146 -1.50 -6.32 2.13
CA ALA A 146 -2.54 -5.29 2.09
C ALA A 146 -3.93 -5.80 2.50
N LEU A 147 -4.21 -7.09 2.30
CA LEU A 147 -5.47 -7.74 2.69
C LEU A 147 -5.56 -8.07 4.18
N GLN A 148 -4.46 -8.00 4.94
CA GLN A 148 -4.42 -8.46 6.32
C GLN A 148 -5.47 -7.75 7.19
N GLY A 149 -6.35 -8.54 7.85
CA GLY A 149 -7.41 -8.04 8.72
C GLY A 149 -8.65 -7.49 8.02
N LYS A 150 -8.69 -7.49 6.66
CA LYS A 150 -9.81 -6.92 5.89
C LYS A 150 -10.87 -7.94 5.50
N ILE A 151 -10.51 -9.22 5.46
CA ILE A 151 -11.42 -10.28 5.02
C ILE A 151 -11.61 -11.32 6.11
N ALA A 152 -12.84 -11.52 6.56
CA ALA A 152 -13.18 -12.55 7.53
C ALA A 152 -12.88 -13.95 6.99
N GLY A 153 -12.22 -14.80 7.81
CA GLY A 153 -11.83 -16.16 7.43
C GLY A 153 -10.58 -16.25 6.55
N VAL A 154 -9.87 -15.15 6.32
CA VAL A 154 -8.56 -15.11 5.66
C VAL A 154 -7.50 -14.77 6.68
N ASN A 155 -6.56 -15.67 6.90
CA ASN A 155 -5.42 -15.47 7.79
C ASN A 155 -4.18 -15.17 6.95
N ILE A 156 -3.54 -14.04 7.23
CA ILE A 156 -2.37 -13.56 6.51
C ILE A 156 -1.24 -13.37 7.51
N MET A 157 -0.15 -14.09 7.29
CA MET A 157 1.01 -14.08 8.17
C MET A 157 2.28 -13.79 7.37
N LYS A 158 3.08 -12.86 7.83
CA LYS A 158 4.43 -12.61 7.31
C LYS A 158 5.40 -13.63 7.90
N SER A 159 6.20 -14.25 7.05
CA SER A 159 7.16 -15.30 7.43
C SER A 159 8.42 -14.75 8.08
N GLY A 160 8.27 -13.89 9.10
CA GLY A 160 9.38 -13.30 9.84
C GLY A 160 9.56 -11.79 9.59
N GLY A 161 10.64 -11.24 10.16
CA GLY A 161 10.97 -9.80 10.11
C GLY A 161 12.00 -9.41 9.07
N ASN A 162 12.43 -10.34 8.22
CA ASN A 162 13.42 -10.06 7.18
C ASN A 162 12.83 -9.21 6.06
N ALA A 163 13.68 -8.40 5.43
CA ALA A 163 13.33 -7.69 4.22
C ALA A 163 12.92 -8.68 3.11
N GLY A 164 11.81 -8.40 2.45
CA GLY A 164 11.25 -9.28 1.44
C GLY A 164 10.74 -10.63 1.97
N ALA A 165 10.47 -10.74 3.29
CA ALA A 165 9.89 -11.96 3.85
C ALA A 165 8.57 -12.30 3.16
N GLY A 166 8.40 -13.57 2.79
CA GLY A 166 7.19 -14.08 2.19
C GLY A 166 5.96 -13.88 3.07
N VAL A 167 4.81 -13.78 2.44
CA VAL A 167 3.51 -13.67 3.11
C VAL A 167 2.73 -14.93 2.80
N SER A 168 2.29 -15.64 3.84
CA SER A 168 1.43 -16.81 3.72
C SER A 168 -0.03 -16.41 3.88
N VAL A 169 -0.87 -16.86 2.96
CA VAL A 169 -2.31 -16.59 2.94
C VAL A 169 -3.05 -17.92 3.15
N LYS A 170 -3.89 -17.98 4.15
CA LYS A 170 -4.70 -19.17 4.43
C LYS A 170 -6.16 -18.83 4.49
N ILE A 171 -6.97 -19.48 3.67
CA ILE A 171 -8.41 -19.29 3.60
C ILE A 171 -9.10 -20.40 4.37
N ARG A 172 -9.85 -20.02 5.45
CA ARG A 172 -10.52 -20.95 6.37
C ARG A 172 -9.58 -21.97 7.04
N GLY A 173 -8.34 -21.56 7.29
CA GLY A 173 -7.36 -22.34 8.04
C GLY A 173 -6.52 -23.29 7.19
N VAL A 174 -5.87 -24.24 7.85
CA VAL A 174 -5.00 -25.27 7.26
C VAL A 174 -5.85 -26.49 6.97
N LYS A 175 -5.86 -26.97 5.74
CA LYS A 175 -6.68 -28.10 5.29
C LYS A 175 -5.88 -29.38 5.05
N SER A 176 -4.56 -29.26 4.85
CA SER A 176 -3.68 -30.39 4.56
C SER A 176 -2.30 -30.21 5.17
N PHE A 177 -1.52 -31.30 5.25
CA PHE A 177 -0.11 -31.22 5.63
C PHE A 177 0.81 -30.69 4.53
N GLY A 178 0.29 -30.52 3.31
CA GLY A 178 1.03 -29.97 2.17
C GLY A 178 0.88 -28.46 2.05
N ASP A 179 0.95 -27.97 0.82
CA ASP A 179 0.73 -26.57 0.51
C ASP A 179 -0.73 -26.18 0.79
N ASN A 180 -0.91 -25.07 1.50
CA ASN A 180 -2.21 -24.51 1.86
C ASN A 180 -2.40 -23.09 1.31
N GLU A 181 -1.55 -22.67 0.38
CA GLU A 181 -1.71 -21.38 -0.30
C GLU A 181 -2.91 -21.42 -1.25
N PRO A 182 -3.67 -20.31 -1.38
CA PRO A 182 -4.74 -20.23 -2.35
C PRO A 182 -4.20 -20.12 -3.78
N LEU A 183 -5.05 -20.45 -4.75
CA LEU A 183 -4.76 -20.15 -6.15
C LEU A 183 -4.95 -18.65 -6.40
N TYR A 184 -3.98 -18.00 -7.00
CA TYR A 184 -4.07 -16.61 -7.43
C TYR A 184 -4.42 -16.54 -8.92
N ILE A 185 -5.49 -15.83 -9.26
CA ILE A 185 -5.91 -15.53 -10.62
C ILE A 185 -5.76 -14.03 -10.85
N ILE A 186 -4.90 -13.66 -11.78
CA ILE A 186 -4.59 -12.27 -12.09
C ILE A 186 -5.09 -11.97 -13.50
N ASP A 187 -6.06 -11.08 -13.63
CA ASP A 187 -6.71 -10.75 -14.91
C ASP A 187 -7.13 -11.99 -15.71
N GLY A 188 -7.69 -12.99 -15.01
CA GLY A 188 -8.20 -14.22 -15.60
C GLY A 188 -7.17 -15.36 -15.74
N PHE A 189 -5.89 -15.14 -15.43
CA PHE A 189 -4.83 -16.14 -15.58
C PHE A 189 -4.19 -16.52 -14.24
N PRO A 190 -3.84 -17.79 -14.02
CA PRO A 190 -3.05 -18.18 -12.85
C PRO A 190 -1.71 -17.43 -12.82
N GLY A 191 -1.35 -16.88 -11.67
CA GLY A 191 -0.14 -16.07 -11.55
C GLY A 191 0.38 -15.97 -10.11
N ASP A 192 1.51 -15.27 -9.95
CA ASP A 192 2.11 -14.99 -8.66
C ASP A 192 1.65 -13.62 -8.17
N ILE A 193 1.02 -13.59 -6.99
CA ILE A 193 0.55 -12.36 -6.36
C ILE A 193 1.65 -11.30 -6.19
N ASN A 194 2.89 -11.75 -6.00
CA ASN A 194 4.04 -10.84 -5.86
C ASN A 194 4.43 -10.14 -7.18
N SER A 195 3.85 -10.55 -8.32
CA SER A 195 4.07 -9.88 -9.61
C SER A 195 3.20 -8.65 -9.82
N VAL A 196 2.22 -8.43 -8.93
CA VAL A 196 1.28 -7.29 -8.99
C VAL A 196 1.61 -6.29 -7.90
N ASN A 197 1.50 -5.02 -8.23
CA ASN A 197 1.62 -3.96 -7.23
C ASN A 197 0.24 -3.64 -6.63
N PRO A 198 0.11 -3.43 -5.31
CA PRO A 198 -1.16 -3.03 -4.69
C PRO A 198 -1.84 -1.82 -5.35
N VAL A 199 -1.06 -0.84 -5.82
CA VAL A 199 -1.60 0.37 -6.47
C VAL A 199 -2.21 0.08 -7.86
N ASP A 200 -1.73 -0.96 -8.54
CA ASP A 200 -2.26 -1.36 -9.85
C ASP A 200 -3.54 -2.19 -9.74
N ILE A 201 -3.91 -2.62 -8.54
CA ILE A 201 -5.09 -3.44 -8.31
C ILE A 201 -6.35 -2.57 -8.36
N GLN A 202 -7.34 -2.98 -9.10
CA GLN A 202 -8.68 -2.39 -9.11
C GLN A 202 -9.56 -3.03 -8.05
N SER A 203 -9.56 -4.38 -7.98
CA SER A 203 -10.31 -5.14 -6.98
C SER A 203 -9.61 -6.45 -6.65
N MET A 204 -9.89 -6.97 -5.46
CA MET A 204 -9.50 -8.33 -5.06
C MET A 204 -10.72 -9.04 -4.47
N GLU A 205 -11.02 -10.19 -5.04
CA GLU A 205 -12.10 -11.06 -4.57
C GLU A 205 -11.53 -12.36 -4.03
N VAL A 206 -12.07 -12.82 -2.91
CA VAL A 206 -11.67 -14.09 -2.31
C VAL A 206 -12.83 -15.07 -2.33
N LEU A 207 -12.67 -16.15 -3.11
CA LEU A 207 -13.58 -17.27 -3.17
C LEU A 207 -13.22 -18.26 -2.07
N LYS A 208 -14.05 -18.27 -1.01
CA LYS A 208 -13.78 -19.08 0.18
C LYS A 208 -14.40 -20.48 0.10
N ASP A 209 -15.43 -20.62 -0.72
CA ASP A 209 -16.22 -21.85 -0.85
C ASP A 209 -15.75 -22.69 -2.02
N GLY A 210 -15.77 -24.01 -1.83
CA GLY A 210 -15.41 -24.97 -2.86
C GLY A 210 -16.34 -24.89 -4.08
N ALA A 211 -17.61 -24.54 -3.91
CA ALA A 211 -18.56 -24.40 -5.01
C ALA A 211 -18.16 -23.23 -5.94
N ALA A 212 -17.82 -22.07 -5.37
CA ALA A 212 -17.36 -20.92 -6.14
C ALA A 212 -15.97 -21.14 -6.78
N ALA A 213 -15.12 -21.95 -6.12
CA ALA A 213 -13.78 -22.26 -6.61
C ALA A 213 -13.75 -23.45 -7.61
N ALA A 214 -14.85 -24.21 -7.74
CA ALA A 214 -14.92 -25.44 -8.53
C ALA A 214 -14.57 -25.27 -10.01
N ILE A 215 -14.85 -24.09 -10.59
CA ILE A 215 -14.49 -23.76 -11.98
C ILE A 215 -12.98 -23.80 -12.24
N TYR A 216 -12.15 -23.64 -11.19
CA TYR A 216 -10.69 -23.67 -11.28
C TYR A 216 -10.10 -25.07 -10.97
N GLY A 217 -10.98 -26.08 -10.73
CA GLY A 217 -10.58 -27.46 -10.50
C GLY A 217 -9.91 -27.69 -9.14
N SER A 218 -9.17 -28.81 -9.05
CA SER A 218 -8.57 -29.30 -7.78
C SER A 218 -7.51 -28.38 -7.20
N VAL A 219 -6.83 -27.57 -8.02
CA VAL A 219 -5.82 -26.59 -7.58
C VAL A 219 -6.41 -25.47 -6.74
N ALA A 220 -7.73 -25.27 -6.83
CA ALA A 220 -8.47 -24.28 -6.06
C ALA A 220 -9.00 -24.80 -4.71
N ALA A 221 -8.60 -26.01 -4.28
CA ALA A 221 -9.07 -26.63 -3.03
C ALA A 221 -8.82 -25.76 -1.80
N ASN A 222 -7.78 -24.94 -1.80
CA ASN A 222 -7.43 -24.02 -0.71
C ASN A 222 -8.12 -22.64 -0.82
N GLY A 223 -9.00 -22.47 -1.81
CA GLY A 223 -9.63 -21.20 -2.16
C GLY A 223 -8.93 -20.50 -3.31
N VAL A 224 -9.56 -19.43 -3.80
CA VAL A 224 -9.05 -18.64 -4.92
C VAL A 224 -9.04 -17.16 -4.53
N VAL A 225 -7.97 -16.46 -4.88
CA VAL A 225 -7.88 -15.01 -4.82
C VAL A 225 -7.84 -14.50 -6.25
N ILE A 226 -8.90 -13.79 -6.65
CA ILE A 226 -9.01 -13.15 -7.96
C ILE A 226 -8.53 -11.72 -7.82
N ILE A 227 -7.63 -11.31 -8.70
CA ILE A 227 -7.05 -9.99 -8.72
C ILE A 227 -7.36 -9.37 -10.08
N THR A 228 -8.11 -8.30 -10.09
CA THR A 228 -8.36 -7.50 -11.28
C THR A 228 -7.48 -6.26 -11.21
N THR A 229 -6.67 -6.04 -12.24
CA THR A 229 -5.81 -4.86 -12.32
C THR A 229 -6.52 -3.72 -13.07
N LYS A 230 -6.09 -2.50 -12.79
CA LYS A 230 -6.62 -1.29 -13.42
C LYS A 230 -6.41 -1.32 -14.93
N ASN A 231 -7.48 -1.05 -15.67
CA ASN A 231 -7.46 -0.93 -17.12
C ASN A 231 -7.33 0.53 -17.56
N GLY A 232 -6.89 0.75 -18.79
CA GLY A 232 -7.06 2.03 -19.47
C GLY A 232 -8.54 2.33 -19.69
N LYS A 233 -8.91 3.60 -19.61
CA LYS A 233 -10.25 4.06 -19.95
C LYS A 233 -10.23 4.77 -21.30
N LYS A 234 -11.36 4.72 -22.02
CA LYS A 234 -11.57 5.42 -23.27
C LYS A 234 -11.51 6.93 -23.08
N GLY A 235 -10.76 7.61 -23.91
CA GLY A 235 -10.73 9.08 -24.00
C GLY A 235 -9.84 9.80 -22.98
N GLU A 236 -9.33 9.09 -21.96
CA GLU A 236 -8.53 9.70 -20.90
C GLU A 236 -7.18 8.97 -20.73
N THR A 237 -6.13 9.74 -20.60
CA THR A 237 -4.82 9.19 -20.20
C THR A 237 -4.55 9.58 -18.75
N HIS A 238 -4.39 8.57 -17.90
CA HIS A 238 -4.03 8.74 -16.51
C HIS A 238 -2.57 8.37 -16.30
N ILE A 239 -1.85 9.24 -15.61
CA ILE A 239 -0.47 9.03 -15.20
C ILE A 239 -0.43 9.08 -13.69
N ASP A 240 -0.02 7.99 -13.07
CA ASP A 240 0.11 7.90 -11.62
C ASP A 240 1.58 7.73 -11.25
N PHE A 241 2.03 8.51 -10.29
CA PHE A 241 3.32 8.35 -9.63
C PHE A 241 3.12 8.27 -8.13
N ASN A 242 3.53 7.17 -7.53
CA ASN A 242 3.43 6.94 -6.10
C ASN A 242 4.80 6.58 -5.54
N THR A 243 5.13 7.12 -4.39
CA THR A 243 6.35 6.77 -3.67
C THR A 243 6.08 6.72 -2.18
N TYR A 244 6.75 5.80 -1.51
CA TYR A 244 6.80 5.83 -0.06
C TYR A 244 8.22 5.48 0.43
N LEU A 245 8.56 6.08 1.56
CA LEU A 245 9.78 5.82 2.31
C LEU A 245 9.39 5.32 3.69
N SER A 246 10.03 4.27 4.18
CA SER A 246 9.72 3.67 5.47
C SER A 246 11.00 3.41 6.26
N PHE A 247 10.94 3.71 7.55
CA PHE A 247 11.96 3.38 8.52
C PHE A 247 11.40 2.33 9.48
N THR A 248 12.16 1.26 9.67
CA THR A 248 11.77 0.16 10.56
C THR A 248 12.81 0.02 11.65
N ASN A 249 12.38 0.08 12.90
CA ASN A 249 13.25 -0.11 14.06
C ASN A 249 12.86 -1.36 14.82
N VAL A 250 13.81 -1.94 15.55
CA VAL A 250 13.53 -3.04 16.47
C VAL A 250 12.68 -2.51 17.62
N ALA A 251 11.49 -3.07 17.78
CA ALA A 251 10.54 -2.62 18.80
C ALA A 251 11.03 -2.93 20.23
N LYS A 252 11.67 -4.08 20.42
CA LYS A 252 12.22 -4.51 21.71
C LYS A 252 13.41 -5.43 21.46
N LYS A 253 14.52 -5.15 22.15
CA LYS A 253 15.68 -6.03 22.24
C LYS A 253 15.58 -6.90 23.50
N LEU A 254 16.22 -8.06 23.49
CA LEU A 254 16.37 -8.86 24.70
C LEU A 254 17.38 -8.20 25.64
N GLU A 255 17.12 -8.28 26.92
CA GLU A 255 18.10 -7.91 27.95
C GLU A 255 19.07 -9.07 28.09
N LEU A 256 20.26 -8.91 27.53
CA LEU A 256 21.34 -9.88 27.62
C LEU A 256 22.29 -9.48 28.75
N VAL A 257 23.04 -10.44 29.27
CA VAL A 257 24.07 -10.20 30.26
C VAL A 257 25.25 -9.42 29.65
N ASN A 258 25.74 -8.44 30.36
CA ASN A 258 26.98 -7.73 30.02
C ASN A 258 28.22 -8.56 30.43
N ALA A 259 29.41 -8.08 30.10
CA ALA A 259 30.69 -8.77 30.38
C ALA A 259 30.87 -9.13 31.86
N GLU A 260 30.55 -8.22 32.79
CA GLU A 260 30.71 -8.45 34.25
C GLU A 260 29.70 -9.49 34.74
N GLN A 261 28.44 -9.37 34.35
CA GLN A 261 27.38 -10.32 34.68
C GLN A 261 27.68 -11.72 34.13
N TYR A 262 28.20 -11.78 32.88
CA TYR A 262 28.62 -13.03 32.26
C TYR A 262 29.74 -13.71 33.05
N LYS A 263 30.83 -12.97 33.42
CA LYS A 263 31.91 -13.48 34.24
C LYS A 263 31.41 -14.00 35.59
N SER A 264 30.51 -13.24 36.24
CA SER A 264 29.91 -13.64 37.53
C SER A 264 29.08 -14.92 37.40
N LEU A 265 28.25 -15.00 36.32
CA LEU A 265 27.47 -16.19 36.04
C LEU A 265 28.32 -17.44 35.85
N ILE A 266 29.41 -17.35 35.07
CA ILE A 266 30.32 -18.45 34.82
C ILE A 266 31.03 -18.86 36.11
N LYS A 267 31.51 -17.93 36.94
CA LYS A 267 32.09 -18.25 38.27
C LYS A 267 31.09 -19.04 39.12
N THR A 268 29.90 -18.52 39.28
CA THR A 268 28.84 -19.20 40.07
C THR A 268 28.51 -20.59 39.54
N MET A 269 28.50 -20.77 38.22
CA MET A 269 28.30 -22.09 37.63
C MET A 269 29.40 -23.09 38.01
N TYR A 270 30.67 -22.70 37.95
CA TYR A 270 31.80 -23.53 38.31
C TYR A 270 31.84 -23.83 39.82
N GLU A 271 31.55 -22.84 40.65
CA GLU A 271 31.46 -23.01 42.13
C GLU A 271 30.36 -24.00 42.49
N ASN A 272 29.12 -23.85 41.92
CA ASN A 272 27.99 -24.75 42.18
C ASN A 272 28.29 -26.17 41.67
N ALA A 273 29.11 -26.33 40.65
CA ALA A 273 29.55 -27.62 40.14
C ALA A 273 30.67 -28.27 40.98
N GLY A 274 31.13 -27.63 42.06
CA GLY A 274 32.26 -28.08 42.88
C GLY A 274 33.63 -28.02 42.18
N LYS A 275 33.74 -27.14 41.18
CA LYS A 275 34.95 -26.96 40.33
C LYS A 275 35.48 -25.53 40.37
N ALA A 276 35.48 -24.91 41.54
CA ALA A 276 35.95 -23.54 41.75
C ALA A 276 37.40 -23.34 41.30
N ASP A 277 38.22 -24.39 41.40
CA ASP A 277 39.60 -24.43 40.92
C ASP A 277 39.79 -24.39 39.39
N LYS A 278 38.70 -24.64 38.68
CA LYS A 278 38.62 -24.70 37.20
C LYS A 278 37.94 -23.50 36.56
N VAL A 279 37.64 -22.45 37.31
CA VAL A 279 37.06 -21.22 36.75
C VAL A 279 37.99 -20.66 35.66
N PRO A 280 37.48 -20.42 34.45
CA PRO A 280 38.32 -19.89 33.36
C PRO A 280 39.01 -18.58 33.69
N VAL A 281 40.25 -18.42 33.24
CA VAL A 281 41.11 -17.26 33.53
C VAL A 281 40.44 -15.95 33.12
N TYR A 282 39.73 -15.93 31.99
CA TYR A 282 39.05 -14.74 31.50
C TYR A 282 37.99 -14.19 32.47
N CYS A 283 37.48 -15.01 33.38
CA CYS A 283 36.56 -14.56 34.43
C CYS A 283 37.23 -13.66 35.48
N ASN A 284 38.55 -13.72 35.57
CA ASN A 284 39.35 -12.94 36.53
C ASN A 284 40.18 -11.86 35.84
N THR A 285 40.12 -11.74 34.52
CA THR A 285 40.86 -10.79 33.71
C THR A 285 39.93 -9.70 33.21
N ASP A 286 40.34 -8.46 33.38
CA ASP A 286 39.64 -7.36 32.73
C ASP A 286 40.24 -7.14 31.34
N THR A 287 39.48 -7.44 30.31
CA THR A 287 39.85 -7.26 28.91
C THR A 287 39.38 -5.93 28.34
N GLY A 288 38.55 -5.18 29.09
CA GLY A 288 37.89 -3.95 28.62
C GLY A 288 36.87 -4.19 27.51
N VAL A 289 36.53 -5.47 27.18
CA VAL A 289 35.61 -5.85 26.14
C VAL A 289 34.23 -6.15 26.73
N ASP A 290 33.23 -5.47 26.23
CA ASP A 290 31.78 -5.69 26.53
C ASP A 290 30.98 -5.45 25.29
N THR A 291 30.88 -6.48 24.42
CA THR A 291 30.26 -6.36 23.11
C THR A 291 28.75 -6.64 23.19
N GLY A 292 27.95 -5.64 22.87
CA GLY A 292 26.51 -5.76 22.71
C GLY A 292 26.13 -6.34 21.35
N TRP A 293 26.21 -7.66 21.17
CA TRP A 293 26.04 -8.32 19.89
C TRP A 293 24.71 -8.02 19.19
N GLN A 294 23.63 -7.75 19.94
CA GLN A 294 22.38 -7.29 19.33
C GLN A 294 22.52 -5.94 18.63
N ASP A 295 23.31 -5.04 19.22
CA ASP A 295 23.54 -3.70 18.68
C ASP A 295 24.45 -3.75 17.46
N GLU A 296 25.43 -4.61 17.48
CA GLU A 296 26.36 -4.81 16.36
C GLU A 296 25.66 -5.46 15.14
N MET A 297 24.70 -6.35 15.37
CA MET A 297 24.04 -7.13 14.30
C MET A 297 22.73 -6.53 13.82
N MET A 298 22.23 -5.49 14.50
CA MET A 298 20.97 -4.85 14.16
C MET A 298 21.17 -3.38 13.79
N ARG A 299 20.31 -2.91 12.90
CA ARG A 299 20.27 -1.51 12.44
C ARG A 299 18.84 -1.04 12.26
N SER A 300 18.66 0.26 12.07
CA SER A 300 17.43 0.78 11.52
C SER A 300 17.29 0.32 10.07
N GLY A 301 16.19 -0.36 9.76
CA GLY A 301 15.84 -0.74 8.40
C GLY A 301 15.32 0.47 7.63
N PHE A 302 15.54 0.48 6.32
CA PHE A 302 15.06 1.52 5.41
C PHE A 302 14.48 0.87 4.17
N ALA A 303 13.25 1.26 3.82
CA ALA A 303 12.60 0.82 2.60
C ALA A 303 12.18 2.02 1.75
N GLN A 304 12.37 1.89 0.46
CA GLN A 304 11.93 2.85 -0.54
C GLN A 304 11.18 2.10 -1.66
N ASN A 305 10.11 2.73 -2.11
CA ASN A 305 9.30 2.19 -3.20
C ASN A 305 8.91 3.31 -4.14
N TYR A 306 9.08 3.07 -5.43
CA TYR A 306 8.75 3.99 -6.51
C TYR A 306 7.86 3.27 -7.51
N MET A 307 6.68 3.81 -7.74
CA MET A 307 5.69 3.26 -8.66
C MET A 307 5.33 4.30 -9.70
N PHE A 308 5.32 3.88 -10.93
CA PHE A 308 4.88 4.68 -12.05
C PHE A 308 3.90 3.87 -12.89
N SER A 309 2.77 4.46 -13.26
CA SER A 309 1.86 3.84 -14.20
C SER A 309 1.27 4.85 -15.18
N VAL A 310 1.02 4.36 -16.39
CA VAL A 310 0.32 5.09 -17.45
C VAL A 310 -0.75 4.17 -17.99
N ARG A 311 -1.99 4.67 -18.01
CA ARG A 311 -3.12 3.94 -18.58
C ARG A 311 -3.99 4.87 -19.41
N GLY A 312 -4.54 4.36 -20.49
CA GLY A 312 -5.37 5.16 -21.38
C GLY A 312 -5.88 4.32 -22.55
N GLY A 313 -6.49 4.95 -23.51
CA GLY A 313 -6.92 4.27 -24.71
C GLY A 313 -8.00 4.99 -25.50
N GLY A 314 -8.38 4.39 -26.60
CA GLY A 314 -9.46 4.81 -27.49
C GLY A 314 -10.61 3.82 -27.47
N GLU A 315 -11.46 3.92 -28.49
CA GLU A 315 -12.62 3.03 -28.66
C GLU A 315 -12.23 1.58 -28.98
N THR A 316 -11.12 1.40 -29.68
CA THR A 316 -10.71 0.09 -30.19
C THR A 316 -9.55 -0.53 -29.44
N ALA A 317 -8.79 0.26 -28.69
CA ALA A 317 -7.63 -0.23 -27.94
C ALA A 317 -7.47 0.54 -26.64
N GLN A 318 -7.23 -0.18 -25.55
CA GLN A 318 -6.92 0.34 -24.23
C GLN A 318 -5.63 -0.28 -23.73
N TYR A 319 -4.84 0.48 -23.01
CA TYR A 319 -3.56 0.02 -22.50
C TYR A 319 -3.34 0.45 -21.05
N SER A 320 -2.55 -0.34 -20.34
CA SER A 320 -2.01 0.01 -19.04
C SER A 320 -0.56 -0.47 -18.99
N VAL A 321 0.35 0.40 -18.59
CA VAL A 321 1.77 0.08 -18.40
C VAL A 321 2.14 0.55 -17.00
N SER A 322 2.73 -0.31 -16.20
CA SER A 322 3.22 0.04 -14.87
C SER A 322 4.63 -0.49 -14.62
N TYR A 323 5.35 0.23 -13.79
CA TYR A 323 6.66 -0.15 -13.28
C TYR A 323 6.73 0.15 -11.79
N ASN A 324 7.25 -0.80 -11.03
CA ASN A 324 7.50 -0.66 -9.61
C ASN A 324 8.93 -1.06 -9.27
N HIS A 325 9.62 -0.21 -8.52
CA HIS A 325 10.92 -0.48 -7.93
C HIS A 325 10.80 -0.44 -6.41
N ALA A 326 11.19 -1.53 -5.74
CA ALA A 326 11.25 -1.64 -4.29
C ALA A 326 12.67 -2.00 -3.86
N ASP A 327 13.24 -1.26 -2.92
CA ASP A 327 14.51 -1.55 -2.27
C ASP A 327 14.32 -1.47 -0.77
N GLU A 328 14.58 -2.56 -0.07
CA GLU A 328 14.39 -2.68 1.38
C GLU A 328 15.67 -3.19 2.02
N LYS A 329 16.21 -2.41 2.94
CA LYS A 329 17.27 -2.79 3.87
C LYS A 329 16.64 -3.18 5.19
N GLY A 330 16.72 -4.46 5.55
CA GLY A 330 16.14 -4.99 6.79
C GLY A 330 16.88 -4.52 8.05
N ILE A 331 16.28 -4.83 9.19
CA ILE A 331 16.81 -4.52 10.52
C ILE A 331 18.06 -5.33 10.90
N PHE A 332 18.32 -6.43 10.20
CA PHE A 332 19.53 -7.23 10.39
C PHE A 332 20.59 -6.85 9.36
N LEU A 333 21.85 -6.80 9.78
CA LEU A 333 22.97 -6.65 8.86
C LEU A 333 22.98 -7.78 7.82
N GLY A 334 23.30 -7.46 6.56
CA GLY A 334 23.29 -8.43 5.49
C GLY A 334 21.88 -8.76 4.93
N ASN A 335 20.82 -8.26 5.54
CA ASN A 335 19.46 -8.46 5.03
C ASN A 335 19.05 -7.32 4.09
N ASN A 336 18.99 -7.61 2.80
CA ASN A 336 18.56 -6.67 1.77
C ASN A 336 17.63 -7.37 0.79
N PHE A 337 16.65 -6.63 0.30
CA PHE A 337 15.68 -7.10 -0.69
C PHE A 337 15.44 -6.02 -1.72
N ARG A 338 15.53 -6.39 -3.00
CA ARG A 338 15.20 -5.53 -4.12
C ARG A 338 14.28 -6.26 -5.06
N GLN A 339 13.25 -5.56 -5.53
CA GLN A 339 12.30 -6.08 -6.50
C GLN A 339 11.98 -5.03 -7.55
N ASP A 340 12.03 -5.42 -8.80
CA ASP A 340 11.61 -4.63 -9.94
C ASP A 340 10.48 -5.40 -10.65
N ASN A 341 9.31 -4.78 -10.77
CA ASN A 341 8.15 -5.31 -11.47
C ASN A 341 7.81 -4.39 -12.64
N ALA A 342 7.63 -4.94 -13.82
CA ALA A 342 7.09 -4.25 -14.98
C ALA A 342 5.88 -5.02 -15.50
N ARG A 343 4.78 -4.32 -15.80
CA ARG A 343 3.55 -4.92 -16.31
C ARG A 343 3.03 -4.10 -17.48
N MET A 344 2.56 -4.79 -18.48
CA MET A 344 1.87 -4.22 -19.62
C MET A 344 0.59 -5.00 -19.87
N LYS A 345 -0.51 -4.29 -20.04
CA LYS A 345 -1.82 -4.83 -20.40
C LYS A 345 -2.33 -4.10 -21.62
N LEU A 346 -2.79 -4.84 -22.59
CA LEU A 346 -3.42 -4.35 -23.81
C LEU A 346 -4.75 -5.07 -23.99
N HIS A 347 -5.80 -4.30 -24.13
CA HIS A 347 -7.12 -4.78 -24.55
C HIS A 347 -7.43 -4.15 -25.89
N MET A 348 -7.78 -4.94 -26.88
CA MET A 348 -8.17 -4.47 -28.20
C MET A 348 -9.44 -5.19 -28.64
N SER A 349 -10.47 -4.42 -28.92
CA SER A 349 -11.74 -4.91 -29.43
C SER A 349 -12.06 -4.24 -30.74
N LYS A 350 -12.11 -5.02 -31.83
CA LYS A 350 -12.43 -4.52 -33.17
C LYS A 350 -13.11 -5.58 -34.00
N TYR A 351 -14.29 -5.25 -34.54
CA TYR A 351 -15.15 -6.16 -35.29
C TYR A 351 -15.56 -7.38 -34.46
N ILE A 352 -15.12 -8.57 -34.86
CA ILE A 352 -15.36 -9.85 -34.16
C ILE A 352 -14.16 -10.27 -33.28
N PHE A 353 -13.10 -9.48 -33.30
CA PHE A 353 -11.87 -9.79 -32.55
C PHE A 353 -11.87 -9.03 -31.23
N ASP A 354 -11.68 -9.78 -30.17
CA ASP A 354 -11.44 -9.29 -28.82
C ASP A 354 -10.15 -9.92 -28.30
N VAL A 355 -9.13 -9.10 -28.06
CA VAL A 355 -7.78 -9.55 -27.75
C VAL A 355 -7.32 -8.91 -26.44
N ASP A 356 -7.06 -9.75 -25.45
CA ASP A 356 -6.42 -9.37 -24.20
C ASP A 356 -4.99 -9.91 -24.16
N ALA A 357 -4.02 -9.01 -24.03
CA ALA A 357 -2.63 -9.36 -23.87
C ALA A 357 -2.11 -8.82 -22.54
N ASN A 358 -1.58 -9.71 -21.69
CA ASN A 358 -0.96 -9.39 -20.42
C ASN A 358 0.49 -9.85 -20.43
N LEU A 359 1.42 -8.92 -20.20
CA LEU A 359 2.83 -9.19 -20.05
C LEU A 359 3.29 -8.69 -18.69
N SER A 360 3.92 -9.56 -17.91
CA SER A 360 4.50 -9.18 -16.64
C SER A 360 5.93 -9.68 -16.53
N PHE A 361 6.80 -8.83 -16.02
CA PHE A 361 8.18 -9.12 -15.72
C PHE A 361 8.47 -8.81 -14.27
N ARG A 362 9.14 -9.74 -13.58
CA ARG A 362 9.60 -9.55 -12.21
C ARG A 362 11.05 -9.95 -12.07
N TYR A 363 11.84 -9.05 -11.51
CA TYR A 363 13.20 -9.33 -11.09
C TYR A 363 13.28 -9.15 -9.57
N THR A 364 13.87 -10.13 -8.89
CA THR A 364 14.02 -10.08 -7.42
C THR A 364 15.45 -10.44 -7.06
N LYS A 365 16.06 -9.62 -6.21
CA LYS A 365 17.35 -9.90 -5.59
C LYS A 365 17.18 -9.85 -4.07
N SER A 366 17.39 -10.98 -3.41
CA SER A 366 17.31 -11.09 -1.96
C SER A 366 18.66 -11.52 -1.39
N LYS A 367 19.11 -10.83 -0.37
CA LYS A 367 20.24 -11.24 0.46
C LYS A 367 19.69 -11.47 1.85
N GLN A 368 19.88 -12.68 2.37
CA GLN A 368 19.47 -13.04 3.72
C GLN A 368 20.71 -13.10 4.63
N PRO A 369 20.58 -12.76 5.93
CA PRO A 369 21.67 -12.95 6.87
C PRO A 369 22.01 -14.44 6.95
N THR A 370 23.28 -14.74 7.03
CA THR A 370 23.79 -16.12 7.14
C THR A 370 23.78 -16.64 8.59
N TYR A 371 23.34 -15.81 9.52
CA TYR A 371 23.26 -16.11 10.95
C TYR A 371 21.81 -16.09 11.44
N SER A 372 21.58 -16.79 12.53
CA SER A 372 20.29 -16.75 13.25
C SER A 372 20.39 -15.86 14.50
N LEU A 373 19.24 -15.33 14.95
CA LEU A 373 19.16 -14.57 16.21
C LEU A 373 19.67 -15.41 17.40
N ARG A 374 19.41 -16.71 17.38
CA ARG A 374 19.90 -17.62 18.44
C ARG A 374 21.41 -17.63 18.53
N GLU A 375 22.09 -17.60 17.39
CA GLU A 375 23.56 -17.52 17.38
C GLU A 375 24.03 -16.19 17.95
N VAL A 376 23.44 -15.07 17.54
CA VAL A 376 23.75 -13.74 18.07
C VAL A 376 23.61 -13.68 19.59
N TYR A 377 22.55 -14.28 20.16
CA TYR A 377 22.30 -14.29 21.60
C TYR A 377 23.25 -15.21 22.38
N ASN A 378 23.83 -16.18 21.71
CA ASN A 378 24.75 -17.15 22.35
C ASN A 378 26.22 -16.71 22.30
N VAL A 379 26.54 -15.61 21.60
CA VAL A 379 27.90 -15.09 21.60
C VAL A 379 28.22 -14.43 22.94
N SER A 380 29.41 -14.76 23.49
CA SER A 380 29.87 -14.15 24.73
C SER A 380 30.15 -12.65 24.54
N PRO A 381 29.72 -11.77 25.48
CA PRO A 381 30.02 -10.36 25.43
C PRO A 381 31.53 -10.06 25.58
N LEU A 382 32.34 -11.07 25.94
CA LEU A 382 33.81 -10.97 26.07
C LEU A 382 34.53 -11.12 24.72
N VAL A 383 33.84 -11.40 23.65
CA VAL A 383 34.40 -11.48 22.31
C VAL A 383 34.38 -10.08 21.68
N PRO A 384 35.52 -9.53 21.30
CA PRO A 384 35.58 -8.25 20.59
C PRO A 384 35.02 -8.41 19.16
N VAL A 385 34.50 -7.33 18.59
CA VAL A 385 34.05 -7.33 17.16
C VAL A 385 35.27 -7.46 16.25
N TYR A 386 36.35 -6.71 16.57
CA TYR A 386 37.60 -6.72 15.83
C TYR A 386 38.74 -7.17 16.73
N ASP A 387 39.65 -7.96 16.16
CA ASP A 387 40.88 -8.42 16.83
C ASP A 387 41.99 -8.48 15.79
N GLU A 388 43.00 -7.60 15.92
CA GLU A 388 44.09 -7.48 14.96
C GLU A 388 45.02 -8.69 14.97
N ASP A 389 45.06 -9.43 16.09
CA ASP A 389 45.89 -10.62 16.25
C ASP A 389 45.26 -11.86 15.54
N GLU A 390 44.00 -11.78 15.16
CA GLU A 390 43.31 -12.88 14.49
C GLU A 390 43.45 -12.82 12.96
N LYS A 391 43.54 -13.98 12.34
CA LYS A 391 43.81 -14.17 10.91
C LYS A 391 42.94 -13.32 9.98
N TYR A 392 41.68 -13.05 10.39
CA TYR A 392 40.69 -12.31 9.59
C TYR A 392 40.34 -10.96 10.20
N GLY A 393 41.04 -10.53 11.26
CA GLY A 393 40.80 -9.26 11.94
C GLY A 393 39.51 -9.20 12.77
N PHE A 394 38.86 -10.34 13.02
CA PHE A 394 37.66 -10.45 13.84
C PHE A 394 37.94 -11.26 15.10
N GLY A 395 37.26 -10.90 16.19
CA GLY A 395 37.38 -11.61 17.45
C GLY A 395 36.89 -13.07 17.32
N LEU A 396 37.73 -13.98 17.82
CA LEU A 396 37.39 -15.41 17.90
C LEU A 396 37.26 -15.84 19.35
N THR A 397 36.29 -16.70 19.64
CA THR A 397 36.24 -17.37 20.94
C THR A 397 37.29 -18.45 21.01
N SER A 398 38.30 -18.28 21.86
CA SER A 398 39.23 -19.34 22.13
C SER A 398 38.49 -20.54 22.72
N SER A 399 38.52 -21.65 22.04
CA SER A 399 38.33 -23.04 22.48
C SER A 399 36.92 -23.65 22.61
N GLN A 400 35.78 -22.96 22.50
CA GLN A 400 34.49 -23.64 22.65
C GLN A 400 33.40 -23.36 21.62
N VAL A 401 33.52 -22.35 20.81
CA VAL A 401 32.62 -22.10 19.70
C VAL A 401 33.45 -21.68 18.50
N SER A 402 33.69 -22.60 17.60
CA SER A 402 34.24 -22.27 16.28
C SER A 402 33.22 -21.50 15.50
N PHE A 403 33.13 -20.22 15.69
CA PHE A 403 32.44 -19.33 14.75
C PHE A 403 33.32 -19.21 13.52
N GLN A 404 33.20 -20.19 12.64
CA GLN A 404 33.79 -20.09 11.33
C GLN A 404 33.01 -19.06 10.53
N ASN A 405 33.67 -17.94 10.23
CA ASN A 405 33.34 -17.00 9.17
C ASN A 405 32.06 -16.16 9.36
N TRP A 406 32.07 -15.28 10.33
CA TRP A 406 31.23 -14.08 10.26
C TRP A 406 31.87 -13.09 9.31
N ARG A 407 31.65 -13.25 8.02
CA ARG A 407 31.97 -12.23 7.05
C ARG A 407 30.82 -11.24 7.03
N ILE A 408 31.05 -10.07 7.60
CA ILE A 408 30.20 -8.90 7.37
C ILE A 408 30.73 -8.28 6.08
N ASP A 409 30.16 -8.67 4.93
CA ASP A 409 30.37 -8.00 3.65
C ASP A 409 29.35 -6.87 3.46
#